data_9f91278f25dbad5bd4173ff33057e8a9
#
_entry.id   9f91278f25dbad5bd4173ff33057e8a9
#
_cell.length_a   1.000
_cell.length_b   1.000
_cell.length_c   1.000
_cell.angle_alpha   90.00
_cell.angle_beta   90.00
_cell.angle_gamma   90.00
#
_symmetry.space_group_name_H-M   'P 1'
#
loop_
_entity.id
_entity.type
_entity.pdbx_description
1 polymer ?
#
loop_
_entity_poly.entity_id
_entity_poly.type
_entity_poly.pdbx_seq_one_letter_code
_entity_poly.pdbx_strand_id
1 'polypeptide(L)'
;MYMTQTIEEKFMDVFSGLERAYGVYEITGHKNTAKGVKKDGRGKTLQEPLTLNLWKKHLNGEVSIGVIPLKDDETCKWGCIDIDEYPIDVKKIIKSVEDMGLPLVPCSTKSGGVHLFLFTKEPVPAIKFRNKLEEIAASLGRTGDEIFPKQYQWSKQLPRERQTGNWLNMPYYSGEDTTRYGLNTAADALSPEEFIDFVAKKSITEKRLDELVPVKKSRRRLIAKDTDNIWNEAPPCLVHMKLNGVPEGCRNTALFSYGVFFRKVHPESEEWKDKLYEVNKQVCSKPISHSEMTALIQSVEKSDYRYQCSQPPLVDFCQSGICVT
;
A
#
# COMPACT_ATOMS: atom_id res chain seq x y z
N MET A 1 34.81 22.66 -9.84
CA MET A 1 33.72 23.33 -9.12
C MET A 1 32.51 22.41 -9.22
N TYR A 2 32.23 21.62 -8.20
CA TYR A 2 31.03 20.77 -8.21
C TYR A 2 29.82 21.69 -8.05
N MET A 3 29.01 21.81 -9.09
CA MET A 3 27.75 22.53 -8.98
C MET A 3 26.86 21.74 -8.01
N THR A 4 26.51 22.36 -6.90
CA THR A 4 25.51 21.80 -5.96
C THR A 4 24.15 21.75 -6.67
N GLN A 5 23.52 20.55 -6.68
CA GLN A 5 22.18 20.38 -7.24
C GLN A 5 21.18 21.30 -6.53
N THR A 6 20.28 21.89 -7.33
CA THR A 6 19.16 22.66 -6.79
C THR A 6 18.16 21.72 -6.09
N ILE A 7 17.27 22.29 -5.28
CA ILE A 7 16.24 21.47 -4.57
C ILE A 7 15.33 20.76 -5.56
N GLU A 8 14.98 21.41 -6.68
CA GLU A 8 14.13 20.83 -7.71
C GLU A 8 14.81 19.66 -8.44
N GLU A 9 16.12 19.77 -8.68
CA GLU A 9 16.91 18.67 -9.26
C GLU A 9 16.96 17.48 -8.32
N LYS A 10 17.09 17.69 -7.01
CA LYS A 10 17.07 16.65 -6.00
C LYS A 10 15.69 15.97 -5.93
N PHE A 11 14.58 16.72 -5.96
CA PHE A 11 13.24 16.14 -6.01
C PHE A 11 13.02 15.33 -7.28
N MET A 12 13.44 15.83 -8.43
CA MET A 12 13.35 15.14 -9.72
C MET A 12 14.13 13.82 -9.71
N ASP A 13 15.31 13.77 -9.06
CA ASP A 13 16.10 12.54 -8.94
C ASP A 13 15.46 11.55 -7.97
N VAL A 14 15.04 12.01 -6.78
CA VAL A 14 14.43 11.17 -5.75
C VAL A 14 13.14 10.52 -6.25
N PHE A 15 12.29 11.30 -6.92
CA PHE A 15 11.03 10.82 -7.49
C PHE A 15 11.14 10.46 -8.98
N SER A 16 12.32 10.01 -9.42
CA SER A 16 12.52 9.54 -10.79
C SER A 16 11.50 8.44 -11.16
N GLY A 17 10.82 8.62 -12.28
CA GLY A 17 9.78 7.71 -12.78
C GLY A 17 9.67 7.74 -14.30
N LEU A 18 8.47 7.58 -14.84
CA LEU A 18 8.21 7.66 -16.27
C LEU A 18 8.42 9.09 -16.76
N GLU A 19 9.39 9.28 -17.68
CA GLU A 19 9.78 10.62 -18.12
C GLU A 19 8.82 11.22 -19.15
N ARG A 20 8.15 10.39 -19.96
CA ARG A 20 7.30 10.82 -21.10
C ARG A 20 5.84 11.08 -20.76
N ALA A 21 5.45 10.93 -19.46
CA ALA A 21 4.10 11.21 -19.02
C ALA A 21 4.07 11.52 -17.53
N TYR A 22 3.14 12.37 -17.13
CA TYR A 22 2.92 12.72 -15.72
C TYR A 22 1.44 12.99 -15.45
N GLY A 23 1.06 12.96 -14.18
CA GLY A 23 -0.27 13.31 -13.73
C GLY A 23 -0.39 14.79 -13.36
N VAL A 24 -1.58 15.34 -13.58
CA VAL A 24 -1.99 16.63 -13.01
C VAL A 24 -3.37 16.48 -12.37
N TYR A 25 -3.60 17.23 -11.31
CA TYR A 25 -4.90 17.29 -10.68
C TYR A 25 -5.54 18.65 -10.96
N GLU A 26 -6.59 18.63 -11.76
CA GLU A 26 -7.34 19.80 -12.17
C GLU A 26 -8.55 19.98 -11.26
N ILE A 27 -8.65 21.11 -10.58
CA ILE A 27 -9.79 21.41 -9.72
C ILE A 27 -10.93 21.86 -10.62
N THR A 28 -12.03 21.09 -10.65
CA THR A 28 -13.20 21.35 -11.48
C THR A 28 -14.35 22.01 -10.70
N GLY A 29 -14.25 22.10 -9.37
CA GLY A 29 -15.31 22.68 -8.54
C GLY A 29 -15.12 22.43 -7.06
N HIS A 30 -16.22 22.61 -6.32
CA HIS A 30 -16.30 22.33 -4.90
C HIS A 30 -17.51 21.44 -4.63
N LYS A 31 -17.32 20.39 -3.81
CA LYS A 31 -18.37 19.45 -3.42
C LYS A 31 -18.63 19.54 -1.93
N ASN A 32 -19.89 19.74 -1.55
CA ASN A 32 -20.30 19.69 -0.15
C ASN A 32 -20.29 18.23 0.32
N THR A 33 -19.60 17.95 1.40
CA THR A 33 -19.54 16.63 2.05
C THR A 33 -20.02 16.78 3.50
N ALA A 34 -20.34 15.68 4.15
CA ALA A 34 -20.68 15.66 5.57
C ALA A 34 -19.54 16.22 6.48
N LYS A 35 -18.32 16.34 5.94
CA LYS A 35 -17.13 16.88 6.64
C LYS A 35 -16.75 18.31 6.18
N GLY A 36 -17.63 19.01 5.41
CA GLY A 36 -17.38 20.34 4.88
C GLY A 36 -17.18 20.40 3.37
N VAL A 37 -16.80 21.58 2.86
CA VAL A 37 -16.59 21.81 1.43
C VAL A 37 -15.26 21.17 1.00
N LYS A 38 -15.33 20.17 0.14
CA LYS A 38 -14.16 19.52 -0.48
C LYS A 38 -13.94 20.10 -1.88
N LYS A 39 -12.69 20.43 -2.22
CA LYS A 39 -12.33 20.73 -3.61
C LYS A 39 -12.58 19.48 -4.46
N ASP A 40 -13.50 19.55 -5.41
CA ASP A 40 -13.72 18.51 -6.40
C ASP A 40 -12.75 18.71 -7.56
N GLY A 41 -12.23 17.63 -8.10
CA GLY A 41 -11.26 17.72 -9.17
C GLY A 41 -11.04 16.38 -9.85
N ARG A 42 -10.51 16.46 -11.06
CA ARG A 42 -10.26 15.31 -11.91
C ARG A 42 -8.75 15.13 -12.12
N GLY A 43 -8.28 13.91 -11.88
CA GLY A 43 -6.94 13.50 -12.29
C GLY A 43 -6.87 13.34 -13.81
N LYS A 44 -5.83 13.90 -14.43
CA LYS A 44 -5.56 13.78 -15.88
C LYS A 44 -4.10 13.35 -16.05
N THR A 45 -3.85 12.41 -16.96
CA THR A 45 -2.50 12.06 -17.38
C THR A 45 -2.16 12.81 -18.65
N LEU A 46 -1.04 13.52 -18.65
CA LEU A 46 -0.48 14.20 -19.81
C LEU A 46 0.66 13.36 -20.38
N GLN A 47 0.63 13.11 -21.68
CA GLN A 47 1.70 12.41 -22.42
C GLN A 47 2.71 13.43 -22.93
N GLU A 48 3.38 14.06 -21.98
CA GLU A 48 4.38 15.11 -22.20
C GLU A 48 5.56 14.85 -21.25
N PRO A 49 6.76 15.32 -21.56
CA PRO A 49 7.92 15.10 -20.69
C PRO A 49 7.77 15.74 -19.32
N LEU A 50 8.08 14.98 -18.27
CA LEU A 50 8.23 15.49 -16.91
C LEU A 50 9.56 16.24 -16.80
N THR A 51 9.52 17.57 -16.82
CA THR A 51 10.71 18.42 -16.88
C THR A 51 11.06 19.04 -15.53
N LEU A 52 12.30 19.50 -15.38
CA LEU A 52 12.75 20.27 -14.22
C LEU A 52 11.88 21.53 -13.99
N ASN A 53 11.41 22.15 -15.05
CA ASN A 53 10.52 23.32 -14.95
C ASN A 53 9.17 22.98 -14.31
N LEU A 54 8.65 21.77 -14.56
CA LEU A 54 7.43 21.30 -13.87
C LEU A 54 7.67 21.07 -12.38
N TRP A 55 8.84 20.57 -11.99
CA TRP A 55 9.21 20.48 -10.58
C TRP A 55 9.33 21.85 -9.92
N LYS A 56 9.92 22.84 -10.60
CA LYS A 56 9.93 24.24 -10.11
C LYS A 56 8.50 24.77 -9.89
N LYS A 57 7.62 24.59 -10.87
CA LYS A 57 6.22 24.99 -10.76
C LYS A 57 5.48 24.25 -9.64
N HIS A 58 5.81 22.99 -9.41
CA HIS A 58 5.23 22.20 -8.33
C HIS A 58 5.62 22.74 -6.96
N LEU A 59 6.91 22.94 -6.73
CA LEU A 59 7.42 23.47 -5.47
C LEU A 59 6.98 24.92 -5.23
N ASN A 60 6.73 25.69 -6.28
CA ASN A 60 6.18 27.05 -6.19
C ASN A 60 4.65 27.11 -6.05
N GLY A 61 3.96 25.96 -6.05
CA GLY A 61 2.50 25.92 -5.91
C GLY A 61 1.69 26.29 -7.16
N GLU A 62 2.33 26.32 -8.34
CA GLU A 62 1.66 26.66 -9.60
C GLU A 62 0.96 25.47 -10.24
N VAL A 63 1.61 24.29 -10.25
CA VAL A 63 1.12 23.05 -10.87
C VAL A 63 1.34 21.86 -9.94
N SER A 64 0.28 21.21 -9.48
CA SER A 64 0.41 19.96 -8.72
C SER A 64 0.68 18.81 -9.66
N ILE A 65 1.90 18.24 -9.61
CA ILE A 65 2.27 17.08 -10.43
C ILE A 65 2.07 15.75 -9.71
N GLY A 66 1.81 14.71 -10.51
CA GLY A 66 1.86 13.32 -10.10
C GLY A 66 2.91 12.58 -10.93
N VAL A 67 3.67 11.71 -10.29
CA VAL A 67 4.71 10.91 -10.96
C VAL A 67 4.29 9.46 -11.05
N ILE A 68 4.56 8.83 -12.20
CA ILE A 68 4.35 7.42 -12.44
C ILE A 68 5.64 6.69 -12.06
N PRO A 69 5.66 5.84 -11.02
CA PRO A 69 6.93 5.24 -10.56
C PRO A 69 7.53 4.24 -11.55
N LEU A 70 6.70 3.55 -12.35
CA LEU A 70 7.16 2.57 -13.35
C LEU A 70 7.83 3.28 -14.53
N LYS A 71 9.11 3.03 -14.74
CA LYS A 71 9.90 3.53 -15.88
C LYS A 71 9.67 2.68 -17.14
N ASP A 72 10.15 3.16 -18.28
CA ASP A 72 10.02 2.45 -19.57
C ASP A 72 10.75 1.09 -19.58
N ASP A 73 11.80 0.93 -18.81
CA ASP A 73 12.56 -0.31 -18.64
C ASP A 73 11.97 -1.28 -17.60
N GLU A 74 10.75 -1.01 -17.13
CA GLU A 74 10.06 -1.79 -16.09
C GLU A 74 10.77 -1.80 -14.74
N THR A 75 11.60 -0.79 -14.48
CA THR A 75 12.19 -0.53 -13.17
C THR A 75 11.48 0.60 -12.44
N CYS A 76 11.73 0.73 -11.15
CA CYS A 76 11.37 1.90 -10.35
C CYS A 76 12.43 2.19 -9.30
N LYS A 77 12.54 3.44 -8.87
CA LYS A 77 13.46 3.92 -7.83
C LYS A 77 12.75 4.15 -6.50
N TRP A 78 11.45 4.23 -6.53
CA TRP A 78 10.59 4.43 -5.38
C TRP A 78 9.24 3.75 -5.56
N GLY A 79 8.57 3.53 -4.44
CA GLY A 79 7.19 3.08 -4.40
C GLY A 79 6.52 3.55 -3.13
N CYS A 80 5.23 3.31 -3.00
CA CYS A 80 4.42 3.87 -1.93
C CYS A 80 3.30 2.92 -1.50
N ILE A 81 3.04 2.86 -0.20
CA ILE A 81 1.79 2.36 0.37
C ILE A 81 0.94 3.60 0.65
N ASP A 82 -0.21 3.72 -0.02
CA ASP A 82 -1.13 4.85 0.08
C ASP A 82 -2.25 4.52 1.07
N ILE A 83 -2.21 5.14 2.25
CA ILE A 83 -3.13 4.88 3.36
C ILE A 83 -4.20 5.96 3.40
N ASP A 84 -5.38 5.66 2.89
CA ASP A 84 -6.54 6.56 2.76
C ASP A 84 -7.60 6.29 3.86
N GLU A 85 -7.19 6.23 5.11
CA GLU A 85 -8.05 6.04 6.28
C GLU A 85 -8.28 7.35 7.03
N TYR A 86 -9.50 7.58 7.51
CA TYR A 86 -9.87 8.84 8.19
C TYR A 86 -10.80 8.57 9.40
N PRO A 87 -10.50 9.04 10.63
CA PRO A 87 -9.24 9.67 11.04
C PRO A 87 -8.11 8.64 11.16
N ILE A 88 -6.87 9.06 10.89
CA ILE A 88 -5.68 8.22 10.99
C ILE A 88 -4.76 8.68 12.12
N ASP A 89 -4.27 7.74 12.94
CA ASP A 89 -3.23 8.00 13.93
C ASP A 89 -1.84 7.84 13.29
N VAL A 90 -1.36 8.94 12.71
CA VAL A 90 -0.06 9.00 12.02
C VAL A 90 1.10 8.62 12.94
N LYS A 91 1.07 9.05 14.22
CA LYS A 91 2.11 8.72 15.20
C LYS A 91 2.22 7.23 15.46
N LYS A 92 1.08 6.54 15.53
CA LYS A 92 1.04 5.09 15.69
C LYS A 92 1.62 4.36 14.49
N ILE A 93 1.36 4.85 13.27
CA ILE A 93 1.93 4.28 12.04
C ILE A 93 3.45 4.46 12.02
N ILE A 94 3.94 5.68 12.24
CA ILE A 94 5.37 5.99 12.29
C ILE A 94 6.06 5.12 13.35
N LYS A 95 5.47 5.02 14.55
CA LYS A 95 6.00 4.14 15.59
C LYS A 95 6.07 2.68 15.13
N SER A 96 5.06 2.17 14.44
CA SER A 96 5.10 0.79 13.92
C SER A 96 6.19 0.60 12.86
N VAL A 97 6.39 1.57 11.98
CA VAL A 97 7.47 1.59 10.98
C VAL A 97 8.85 1.53 11.66
N GLU A 98 9.08 2.36 12.68
CA GLU A 98 10.35 2.40 13.41
C GLU A 98 10.56 1.15 14.28
N ASP A 99 9.53 0.68 14.98
CA ASP A 99 9.59 -0.55 15.81
C ASP A 99 9.94 -1.80 14.97
N MET A 100 9.61 -1.79 13.67
CA MET A 100 9.95 -2.86 12.73
C MET A 100 11.27 -2.61 11.99
N GLY A 101 11.92 -1.47 12.19
CA GLY A 101 13.15 -1.10 11.48
C GLY A 101 12.96 -0.95 9.97
N LEU A 102 11.77 -0.55 9.53
CA LEU A 102 11.45 -0.39 8.12
C LEU A 102 11.98 0.95 7.58
N PRO A 103 12.63 0.97 6.41
CA PRO A 103 13.21 2.19 5.83
C PRO A 103 12.15 3.01 5.07
N LEU A 104 10.97 3.16 5.66
CA LEU A 104 9.90 3.93 5.06
C LEU A 104 9.99 5.41 5.43
N VAL A 105 9.59 6.25 4.50
CA VAL A 105 9.51 7.71 4.66
C VAL A 105 8.03 8.12 4.62
N PRO A 106 7.45 8.47 5.77
CA PRO A 106 6.05 8.88 5.82
C PRO A 106 5.88 10.32 5.34
N CYS A 107 4.83 10.55 4.55
CA CYS A 107 4.38 11.88 4.13
C CYS A 107 2.89 12.05 4.40
N SER A 108 2.47 13.23 4.85
CA SER A 108 1.06 13.57 4.93
C SER A 108 0.44 13.70 3.54
N THR A 109 -0.84 13.38 3.40
CA THR A 109 -1.57 13.59 2.15
C THR A 109 -2.47 14.82 2.24
N LYS A 110 -2.90 15.33 1.08
CA LYS A 110 -3.84 16.46 0.99
C LYS A 110 -5.14 16.23 1.78
N SER A 111 -5.57 14.99 1.90
CA SER A 111 -6.83 14.60 2.54
C SER A 111 -6.67 14.24 4.03
N GLY A 112 -5.44 14.20 4.55
CA GLY A 112 -5.14 13.82 5.92
C GLY A 112 -4.82 12.33 6.10
N GLY A 113 -4.60 11.58 5.01
CA GLY A 113 -4.03 10.24 5.02
C GLY A 113 -2.50 10.26 5.07
N VAL A 114 -1.86 9.12 4.82
CA VAL A 114 -0.40 8.96 4.86
C VAL A 114 0.09 8.16 3.66
N HIS A 115 1.07 8.70 2.95
CA HIS A 115 1.91 7.98 2.01
C HIS A 115 3.13 7.43 2.76
N LEU A 116 3.37 6.14 2.69
CA LEU A 116 4.59 5.51 3.17
C LEU A 116 5.49 5.19 1.98
N PHE A 117 6.46 6.05 1.72
CA PHE A 117 7.39 5.86 0.61
C PHE A 117 8.54 4.93 0.99
N LEU A 118 8.93 4.08 0.06
CA LEU A 118 10.18 3.31 0.08
C LEU A 118 11.05 3.78 -1.09
N PHE A 119 12.33 4.01 -0.83
CA PHE A 119 13.29 4.48 -1.84
C PHE A 119 14.45 3.52 -1.99
N THR A 120 14.91 3.34 -3.23
CA THR A 120 16.18 2.65 -3.52
C THR A 120 17.20 3.61 -4.11
N LYS A 121 18.49 3.35 -3.87
CA LYS A 121 19.60 4.17 -4.39
C LYS A 121 19.70 4.07 -5.91
N GLU A 122 19.47 2.87 -6.44
CA GLU A 122 19.45 2.52 -7.86
C GLU A 122 18.05 2.04 -8.26
N PRO A 123 17.66 2.18 -9.55
CA PRO A 123 16.44 1.56 -10.06
C PRO A 123 16.48 0.03 -9.92
N VAL A 124 15.37 -0.57 -9.50
CA VAL A 124 15.22 -2.02 -9.35
C VAL A 124 13.98 -2.51 -10.12
N PRO A 125 13.89 -3.81 -10.49
CA PRO A 125 12.71 -4.34 -11.16
C PRO A 125 11.42 -4.02 -10.39
N ALA A 126 10.45 -3.41 -11.06
CA ALA A 126 9.22 -2.91 -10.42
C ALA A 126 8.41 -4.01 -9.76
N ILE A 127 8.39 -5.23 -10.33
CA ILE A 127 7.74 -6.40 -9.72
C ILE A 127 8.35 -6.74 -8.35
N LYS A 128 9.68 -6.70 -8.24
CA LYS A 128 10.40 -6.98 -7.00
C LYS A 128 10.08 -5.93 -5.94
N PHE A 129 10.08 -4.66 -6.35
CA PHE A 129 9.75 -3.54 -5.49
C PHE A 129 8.32 -3.63 -4.95
N ARG A 130 7.36 -3.89 -5.85
CA ARG A 130 5.95 -4.04 -5.51
C ARG A 130 5.72 -5.20 -4.53
N ASN A 131 6.28 -6.38 -4.82
CA ASN A 131 6.14 -7.54 -3.93
C ASN A 131 6.66 -7.23 -2.52
N LYS A 132 7.78 -6.49 -2.41
CA LYS A 132 8.32 -6.09 -1.12
C LYS A 132 7.42 -5.11 -0.39
N LEU A 133 6.83 -4.13 -1.07
CA LEU A 133 5.85 -3.22 -0.46
C LEU A 133 4.60 -3.95 0.01
N GLU A 134 4.13 -4.98 -0.73
CA GLU A 134 3.01 -5.81 -0.30
C GLU A 134 3.33 -6.62 0.95
N GLU A 135 4.55 -7.17 1.08
CA GLU A 135 5.03 -7.82 2.30
C GLU A 135 5.07 -6.86 3.49
N ILE A 136 5.57 -5.64 3.26
CA ILE A 136 5.63 -4.58 4.27
C ILE A 136 4.23 -4.16 4.69
N ALA A 137 3.34 -3.88 3.73
CA ALA A 137 1.94 -3.53 4.02
C ALA A 137 1.25 -4.62 4.84
N ALA A 138 1.45 -5.90 4.50
CA ALA A 138 0.94 -7.02 5.26
C ALA A 138 1.48 -7.03 6.70
N SER A 139 2.76 -6.75 6.90
CA SER A 139 3.39 -6.72 8.23
C SER A 139 2.88 -5.59 9.12
N LEU A 140 2.50 -4.47 8.49
CA LEU A 140 1.90 -3.30 9.14
C LEU A 140 0.38 -3.47 9.39
N GLY A 141 -0.24 -4.59 8.95
CA GLY A 141 -1.69 -4.78 9.00
C GLY A 141 -2.45 -3.93 7.98
N ARG A 142 -1.79 -3.58 6.86
CA ARG A 142 -2.29 -2.68 5.82
C ARG A 142 -2.49 -3.39 4.47
N THR A 143 -2.81 -4.68 4.48
CA THR A 143 -3.23 -5.42 3.29
C THR A 143 -4.54 -4.84 2.77
N GLY A 144 -4.56 -4.40 1.53
CA GLY A 144 -5.73 -3.77 0.91
C GLY A 144 -5.56 -2.26 0.68
N ASP A 145 -4.57 -1.61 1.30
CA ASP A 145 -4.20 -0.26 0.93
C ASP A 145 -3.56 -0.25 -0.47
N GLU A 146 -3.69 0.86 -1.18
CA GLU A 146 -3.15 0.97 -2.53
C GLU A 146 -1.62 0.97 -2.52
N ILE A 147 -1.03 0.20 -3.46
CA ILE A 147 0.43 0.11 -3.60
C ILE A 147 0.86 0.64 -4.96
N PHE A 148 1.82 1.56 -4.96
CA PHE A 148 2.49 2.07 -6.14
C PHE A 148 3.93 1.54 -6.23
N PRO A 149 4.38 1.11 -7.42
CA PRO A 149 3.69 1.13 -8.72
C PRO A 149 2.48 0.18 -8.73
N LYS A 150 1.33 0.64 -9.30
CA LYS A 150 0.17 -0.25 -9.52
C LYS A 150 0.45 -1.24 -10.64
N GLN A 151 1.13 -0.80 -11.69
CA GLN A 151 1.66 -1.65 -12.77
C GLN A 151 3.14 -1.90 -12.51
N TYR A 152 3.59 -3.12 -12.72
CA TYR A 152 5.00 -3.52 -12.60
C TYR A 152 5.61 -3.97 -13.93
N GLN A 153 4.81 -4.02 -14.99
CA GLN A 153 5.21 -4.31 -16.36
C GLN A 153 4.27 -3.63 -17.35
N TRP A 154 4.74 -3.42 -18.54
CA TRP A 154 3.93 -2.89 -19.64
C TRP A 154 3.20 -4.02 -20.36
N SER A 155 1.98 -3.74 -20.86
CA SER A 155 1.23 -4.69 -21.68
C SER A 155 1.97 -4.97 -22.98
N LYS A 156 2.06 -6.24 -23.37
CA LYS A 156 2.60 -6.65 -24.68
C LYS A 156 1.62 -6.42 -25.84
N GLN A 157 0.37 -6.11 -25.53
CA GLN A 157 -0.70 -5.95 -26.54
C GLN A 157 -0.80 -4.52 -27.10
N LEU A 158 -0.16 -3.55 -26.47
CA LEU A 158 -0.20 -2.14 -26.85
C LEU A 158 1.22 -1.60 -27.03
N PRO A 159 1.42 -0.68 -27.98
CA PRO A 159 2.68 0.06 -28.09
C PRO A 159 3.03 0.73 -26.76
N ARG A 160 4.28 0.62 -26.34
CA ARG A 160 4.75 1.15 -25.03
C ARG A 160 4.49 2.65 -24.91
N GLU A 161 4.67 3.40 -25.95
CA GLU A 161 4.51 4.85 -26.01
C GLU A 161 3.07 5.31 -25.74
N ARG A 162 2.08 4.42 -25.95
CA ARG A 162 0.65 4.68 -25.70
C ARG A 162 0.21 4.30 -24.31
N GLN A 163 1.06 3.61 -23.54
CA GLN A 163 0.72 3.16 -22.19
C GLN A 163 1.22 4.17 -21.18
N THR A 164 0.36 4.58 -20.28
CA THR A 164 0.72 5.36 -19.10
C THR A 164 0.25 4.58 -17.86
N GLY A 165 1.11 4.48 -16.87
CA GLY A 165 0.78 3.85 -15.61
C GLY A 165 -0.04 4.79 -14.70
N ASN A 166 -0.35 4.31 -13.51
CA ASN A 166 -0.96 5.14 -12.47
C ASN A 166 0.11 6.01 -11.80
N TRP A 167 -0.21 7.28 -11.66
CA TRP A 167 0.63 8.25 -10.95
C TRP A 167 0.16 8.47 -9.52
N LEU A 168 1.08 8.89 -8.68
CA LEU A 168 0.83 9.35 -7.32
C LEU A 168 1.12 10.83 -7.22
N ASN A 169 0.30 11.59 -6.48
CA ASN A 169 0.56 12.99 -6.21
C ASN A 169 1.85 13.17 -5.41
N MET A 170 2.73 14.08 -5.88
CA MET A 170 3.99 14.33 -5.21
C MET A 170 3.81 15.19 -3.95
N PRO A 171 4.68 14.97 -2.93
CA PRO A 171 4.74 15.84 -1.76
C PRO A 171 5.33 17.21 -2.12
N TYR A 172 5.23 18.14 -1.19
CA TYR A 172 5.78 19.52 -1.28
C TYR A 172 5.21 20.38 -2.42
N TYR A 173 3.98 20.12 -2.84
CA TYR A 173 3.27 21.13 -3.63
C TYR A 173 3.13 22.40 -2.82
N SER A 174 3.63 23.53 -3.33
CA SER A 174 3.76 24.83 -2.62
C SER A 174 4.92 24.90 -1.63
N GLY A 175 5.94 24.04 -1.77
CA GLY A 175 7.16 24.10 -0.96
C GLY A 175 6.88 23.96 0.54
N GLU A 176 7.32 24.90 1.34
CA GLU A 176 7.12 24.91 2.80
C GLU A 176 5.64 25.13 3.21
N ASP A 177 4.85 25.84 2.40
CA ASP A 177 3.44 26.10 2.66
C ASP A 177 2.53 24.90 2.33
N THR A 178 3.12 23.73 2.14
CA THR A 178 2.41 22.51 1.75
C THR A 178 1.64 21.87 2.90
N THR A 179 0.56 21.17 2.56
CA THR A 179 -0.10 20.20 3.45
C THR A 179 0.41 18.76 3.23
N ARG A 180 1.31 18.56 2.24
CA ARG A 180 1.85 17.27 1.83
C ARG A 180 3.34 17.20 2.15
N TYR A 181 3.68 17.28 3.41
CA TYR A 181 5.06 17.30 3.90
C TYR A 181 5.52 15.92 4.37
N GLY A 182 6.82 15.68 4.31
CA GLY A 182 7.47 14.54 4.94
C GLY A 182 7.44 14.65 6.46
N LEU A 183 7.45 13.50 7.11
CA LEU A 183 7.44 13.40 8.57
C LEU A 183 8.70 12.64 9.03
N ASN A 184 9.31 13.15 10.11
CA ASN A 184 10.43 12.46 10.76
C ASN A 184 9.92 11.32 11.68
N THR A 185 10.84 10.65 12.36
CA THR A 185 10.53 9.54 13.30
C THR A 185 9.74 9.97 14.53
N ALA A 186 9.71 11.27 14.85
CA ALA A 186 8.90 11.85 15.92
C ALA A 186 7.52 12.36 15.45
N ALA A 187 7.24 12.21 14.15
CA ALA A 187 6.06 12.76 13.47
C ALA A 187 6.06 14.30 13.36
N ASP A 188 7.23 14.93 13.36
CA ASP A 188 7.36 16.35 13.06
C ASP A 188 7.49 16.55 11.55
N ALA A 189 6.96 17.67 11.06
CA ALA A 189 7.08 18.05 9.65
C ALA A 189 8.52 18.39 9.29
N LEU A 190 8.96 17.94 8.12
CA LEU A 190 10.27 18.23 7.54
C LEU A 190 10.15 19.37 6.52
N SER A 191 11.16 20.24 6.46
CA SER A 191 11.34 21.15 5.32
C SER A 191 11.68 20.37 4.03
N PRO A 192 11.60 20.96 2.84
CA PRO A 192 12.02 20.30 1.60
C PRO A 192 13.45 19.73 1.65
N GLU A 193 14.40 20.48 2.20
CA GLU A 193 15.79 20.08 2.32
C GLU A 193 15.97 18.94 3.32
N GLU A 194 15.37 19.05 4.51
CA GLU A 194 15.38 18.00 5.53
C GLU A 194 14.75 16.70 5.02
N PHE A 195 13.69 16.81 4.20
CA PHE A 195 13.07 15.66 3.58
C PHE A 195 14.02 14.94 2.62
N ILE A 196 14.71 15.67 1.74
CA ILE A 196 15.69 15.08 0.82
C ILE A 196 16.82 14.38 1.61
N ASP A 197 17.31 15.01 2.67
CA ASP A 197 18.34 14.41 3.54
C ASP A 197 17.79 13.17 4.27
N PHE A 198 16.55 13.20 4.69
CA PHE A 198 15.88 12.05 5.33
C PHE A 198 15.70 10.89 4.34
N VAL A 199 15.26 11.18 3.10
CA VAL A 199 15.18 10.19 2.02
C VAL A 199 16.55 9.58 1.74
N ALA A 200 17.60 10.38 1.64
CA ALA A 200 18.95 9.89 1.39
C ALA A 200 19.43 8.90 2.49
N LYS A 201 19.10 9.19 3.75
CA LYS A 201 19.42 8.32 4.90
C LYS A 201 18.60 7.02 4.91
N LYS A 202 17.34 7.07 4.49
CA LYS A 202 16.41 5.92 4.46
C LYS A 202 16.52 5.09 3.17
N SER A 203 17.12 5.63 2.09
CA SER A 203 17.26 4.92 0.81
C SER A 203 18.17 3.70 0.92
N ILE A 204 17.73 2.58 0.39
CA ILE A 204 18.39 1.28 0.48
C ILE A 204 18.92 0.80 -0.88
N THR A 205 19.87 -0.10 -0.88
CA THR A 205 20.32 -0.80 -2.10
C THR A 205 19.37 -1.92 -2.47
N GLU A 206 19.44 -2.41 -3.72
CA GLU A 206 18.68 -3.58 -4.14
C GLU A 206 18.95 -4.80 -3.25
N LYS A 207 20.23 -5.04 -2.90
CA LYS A 207 20.58 -6.10 -1.96
C LYS A 207 19.86 -5.96 -0.62
N ARG A 208 19.82 -4.75 -0.06
CA ARG A 208 19.10 -4.51 1.20
C ARG A 208 17.59 -4.67 1.05
N LEU A 209 17.04 -4.35 -0.12
CA LEU A 209 15.63 -4.61 -0.43
C LEU A 209 15.30 -6.11 -0.36
N ASP A 210 16.19 -6.97 -0.88
CA ASP A 210 16.02 -8.43 -0.81
C ASP A 210 16.09 -8.94 0.63
N GLU A 211 17.06 -8.42 1.39
CA GLU A 211 17.30 -8.77 2.79
C GLU A 211 16.24 -8.19 3.74
N LEU A 212 15.41 -7.26 3.27
CA LEU A 212 14.40 -6.62 4.09
C LEU A 212 13.30 -7.63 4.42
N VAL A 213 13.47 -8.29 5.55
CA VAL A 213 12.45 -9.14 6.15
C VAL A 213 11.73 -8.28 7.18
N PRO A 214 10.44 -7.96 6.99
CA PRO A 214 9.67 -7.33 8.05
C PRO A 214 9.78 -8.20 9.30
N VAL A 215 10.27 -7.61 10.40
CA VAL A 215 10.52 -8.37 11.63
C VAL A 215 9.23 -9.02 12.05
N LYS A 216 9.13 -10.33 11.85
CA LYS A 216 8.06 -11.12 12.45
C LYS A 216 8.26 -11.00 13.96
N LYS A 217 7.44 -10.20 14.64
CA LYS A 217 7.43 -10.17 16.11
C LYS A 217 7.36 -11.62 16.56
N SER A 218 8.37 -12.06 17.32
CA SER A 218 8.49 -13.44 17.73
C SER A 218 7.17 -13.90 18.33
N ARG A 219 6.63 -14.99 17.81
CA ARG A 219 5.45 -15.66 18.39
C ARG A 219 5.73 -15.86 19.88
N ARG A 220 5.05 -15.15 20.76
CA ARG A 220 4.79 -15.72 22.08
C ARG A 220 3.93 -16.96 21.81
N ARG A 221 4.57 -18.13 21.87
CA ARG A 221 3.88 -19.41 21.88
C ARG A 221 2.86 -19.39 23.02
N LEU A 222 1.62 -19.15 22.66
CA LEU A 222 0.50 -19.48 23.51
C LEU A 222 0.00 -20.83 23.01
N ILE A 223 0.12 -21.84 23.90
CA ILE A 223 -0.56 -23.13 23.89
C ILE A 223 0.11 -24.28 23.11
N ALA A 224 0.14 -25.45 23.74
CA ALA A 224 0.62 -26.70 23.25
C ALA A 224 0.09 -27.00 21.83
N LYS A 225 1.00 -27.32 20.89
CA LYS A 225 0.69 -27.72 19.54
C LYS A 225 -0.08 -29.05 19.56
N ASP A 226 -1.33 -28.97 19.17
CA ASP A 226 -1.99 -30.07 18.51
C ASP A 226 -1.46 -30.05 17.07
N THR A 227 -0.61 -31.02 16.68
CA THR A 227 0.20 -30.96 15.46
C THR A 227 -0.62 -31.05 14.17
N ASP A 228 -1.91 -31.38 14.25
CA ASP A 228 -2.80 -31.58 13.10
C ASP A 228 -3.86 -30.46 12.93
N ASN A 229 -3.82 -29.41 13.76
CA ASN A 229 -4.84 -28.36 13.71
C ASN A 229 -4.37 -27.16 12.86
N ILE A 230 -4.90 -27.05 11.64
CA ILE A 230 -4.63 -25.94 10.70
C ILE A 230 -4.86 -24.56 11.33
N TRP A 231 -5.71 -24.43 12.33
CA TRP A 231 -6.03 -23.17 13.00
C TRP A 231 -4.87 -22.62 13.84
N ASN A 232 -3.86 -23.45 14.14
CA ASN A 232 -2.63 -22.97 14.79
C ASN A 232 -1.81 -22.02 13.90
N GLU A 233 -2.04 -22.06 12.61
CA GLU A 233 -1.38 -21.20 11.61
C GLU A 233 -2.31 -20.11 11.06
N ALA A 234 -3.57 -20.11 11.50
CA ALA A 234 -4.55 -19.15 11.02
C ALA A 234 -4.31 -17.74 11.60
N PRO A 235 -4.64 -16.68 10.84
CA PRO A 235 -4.67 -15.33 11.35
C PRO A 235 -5.53 -15.23 12.61
N PRO A 236 -5.09 -14.49 13.65
CA PRO A 236 -5.85 -14.34 14.90
C PRO A 236 -7.29 -13.84 14.71
N CYS A 237 -7.53 -12.95 13.74
CA CYS A 237 -8.87 -12.47 13.40
C CYS A 237 -9.77 -13.59 12.86
N LEU A 238 -9.25 -14.51 12.04
CA LEU A 238 -10.01 -15.67 11.57
C LEU A 238 -10.31 -16.65 12.71
N VAL A 239 -9.34 -16.89 13.59
CA VAL A 239 -9.56 -17.71 14.79
C VAL A 239 -10.63 -17.09 15.68
N HIS A 240 -10.59 -15.77 15.90
CA HIS A 240 -11.59 -15.05 16.68
C HIS A 240 -13.00 -15.22 16.09
N MET A 241 -13.16 -15.00 14.78
CA MET A 241 -14.45 -15.16 14.11
C MET A 241 -14.95 -16.60 14.07
N LYS A 242 -14.03 -17.58 14.04
CA LYS A 242 -14.40 -19.00 14.17
C LYS A 242 -15.04 -19.30 15.53
N LEU A 243 -14.52 -18.69 16.59
CA LEU A 243 -15.00 -18.93 17.96
C LEU A 243 -16.26 -18.11 18.29
N ASN A 244 -16.38 -16.90 17.76
CA ASN A 244 -17.40 -15.92 18.16
C ASN A 244 -18.46 -15.63 17.08
N GLY A 245 -18.28 -16.20 15.87
CA GLY A 245 -19.13 -15.91 14.72
C GLY A 245 -18.69 -14.65 13.94
N VAL A 246 -19.31 -14.47 12.78
CA VAL A 246 -19.08 -13.33 11.87
C VAL A 246 -20.19 -12.29 12.06
N PRO A 247 -19.85 -11.00 12.24
CA PRO A 247 -20.84 -9.92 12.35
C PRO A 247 -21.80 -9.86 11.16
N GLU A 248 -23.03 -9.42 11.41
CA GLU A 248 -24.02 -9.25 10.34
C GLU A 248 -23.51 -8.22 9.32
N GLY A 249 -23.74 -8.48 8.02
CA GLY A 249 -23.25 -7.65 6.93
C GLY A 249 -21.82 -7.93 6.45
N CYS A 250 -21.01 -8.68 7.26
CA CYS A 250 -19.59 -8.92 6.96
C CYS A 250 -19.29 -10.33 6.39
N ARG A 251 -20.32 -11.14 6.12
CA ARG A 251 -20.17 -12.56 5.74
C ARG A 251 -19.28 -12.77 4.51
N ASN A 252 -19.50 -12.02 3.43
CA ASN A 252 -18.73 -12.20 2.20
C ASN A 252 -17.25 -11.89 2.39
N THR A 253 -16.89 -10.79 3.06
CA THR A 253 -15.49 -10.42 3.33
C THR A 253 -14.81 -11.43 4.25
N ALA A 254 -15.50 -11.90 5.29
CA ALA A 254 -14.98 -12.92 6.19
C ALA A 254 -14.74 -14.25 5.45
N LEU A 255 -15.74 -14.74 4.70
CA LEU A 255 -15.65 -16.00 3.95
C LEU A 255 -14.61 -15.93 2.83
N PHE A 256 -14.45 -14.79 2.16
CA PHE A 256 -13.37 -14.57 1.21
C PHE A 256 -12.00 -14.75 1.88
N SER A 257 -11.83 -14.18 3.08
CA SER A 257 -10.57 -14.29 3.83
C SER A 257 -10.32 -15.72 4.34
N TYR A 258 -11.36 -16.46 4.73
CA TYR A 258 -11.25 -17.90 5.00
C TYR A 258 -10.86 -18.68 3.76
N GLY A 259 -11.42 -18.36 2.58
CA GLY A 259 -11.05 -18.97 1.31
C GLY A 259 -9.58 -18.75 0.97
N VAL A 260 -9.08 -17.54 1.13
CA VAL A 260 -7.65 -17.22 0.97
C VAL A 260 -6.79 -18.03 1.94
N PHE A 261 -7.21 -18.17 3.19
CA PHE A 261 -6.50 -18.96 4.20
C PHE A 261 -6.44 -20.44 3.83
N PHE A 262 -7.57 -21.06 3.57
CA PHE A 262 -7.63 -22.50 3.26
C PHE A 262 -6.88 -22.84 1.97
N ARG A 263 -6.97 -22.01 0.94
CA ARG A 263 -6.23 -22.19 -0.30
C ARG A 263 -4.71 -22.13 -0.08
N LYS A 264 -4.23 -21.25 0.79
CA LYS A 264 -2.80 -21.18 1.15
C LYS A 264 -2.31 -22.39 1.95
N VAL A 265 -3.18 -22.98 2.77
CA VAL A 265 -2.86 -24.18 3.55
C VAL A 265 -2.91 -25.45 2.69
N HIS A 266 -3.79 -25.47 1.67
CA HIS A 266 -4.00 -26.61 0.76
C HIS A 266 -3.84 -26.19 -0.72
N PRO A 267 -2.64 -25.76 -1.16
CA PRO A 267 -2.45 -25.16 -2.49
C PRO A 267 -2.67 -26.13 -3.65
N GLU A 268 -2.41 -27.43 -3.43
CA GLU A 268 -2.48 -28.49 -4.46
C GLU A 268 -3.77 -29.32 -4.38
N SER A 269 -4.71 -28.97 -3.50
CA SER A 269 -5.92 -29.76 -3.24
C SER A 269 -7.17 -28.91 -3.35
N GLU A 270 -8.28 -29.53 -3.80
CA GLU A 270 -9.62 -28.90 -3.81
C GLU A 270 -10.30 -28.91 -2.42
N GLU A 271 -9.69 -29.54 -1.41
CA GLU A 271 -10.25 -29.65 -0.05
C GLU A 271 -10.54 -28.30 0.62
N TRP A 272 -9.83 -27.24 0.19
CA TRP A 272 -10.08 -25.89 0.72
C TRP A 272 -11.52 -25.40 0.43
N LYS A 273 -12.14 -25.86 -0.65
CA LYS A 273 -13.52 -25.52 -1.01
C LYS A 273 -14.51 -26.15 -0.02
N ASP A 274 -14.32 -27.41 0.31
CA ASP A 274 -15.16 -28.11 1.28
C ASP A 274 -15.05 -27.47 2.68
N LYS A 275 -13.82 -27.15 3.11
CA LYS A 275 -13.58 -26.43 4.37
C LYS A 275 -14.26 -25.05 4.39
N LEU A 276 -14.32 -24.37 3.25
CA LEU A 276 -15.01 -23.10 3.14
C LEU A 276 -16.53 -23.24 3.28
N TYR A 277 -17.13 -24.29 2.71
CA TYR A 277 -18.55 -24.62 2.92
C TYR A 277 -18.84 -24.96 4.39
N GLU A 278 -17.97 -25.71 5.05
CA GLU A 278 -18.10 -26.02 6.48
C GLU A 278 -18.04 -24.76 7.35
N VAL A 279 -17.04 -23.92 7.11
CA VAL A 279 -16.89 -22.68 7.89
C VAL A 279 -18.06 -21.73 7.70
N ASN A 280 -18.63 -21.62 6.49
CA ASN A 280 -19.84 -20.84 6.25
C ASN A 280 -20.97 -21.22 7.19
N LYS A 281 -21.17 -22.53 7.43
CA LYS A 281 -22.20 -23.02 8.34
C LYS A 281 -21.85 -22.78 9.81
N GLN A 282 -20.58 -22.78 10.16
CA GLN A 282 -20.11 -22.64 11.54
C GLN A 282 -20.10 -21.18 12.02
N VAL A 283 -19.65 -20.25 11.17
CA VAL A 283 -19.39 -18.86 11.61
C VAL A 283 -20.50 -17.89 11.25
N CYS A 284 -21.36 -18.23 10.29
CA CYS A 284 -22.45 -17.36 9.85
C CYS A 284 -23.77 -17.80 10.49
N SER A 285 -24.40 -16.91 11.26
CA SER A 285 -25.75 -17.15 11.81
C SER A 285 -26.81 -17.45 10.72
N LYS A 286 -26.62 -16.83 9.56
CA LYS A 286 -27.34 -17.11 8.32
C LYS A 286 -26.29 -17.39 7.23
N PRO A 287 -25.95 -18.65 6.94
CA PRO A 287 -24.99 -19.00 5.89
C PRO A 287 -25.37 -18.39 4.54
N ILE A 288 -24.38 -18.00 3.75
CA ILE A 288 -24.62 -17.57 2.37
C ILE A 288 -25.06 -18.77 1.51
N SER A 289 -25.83 -18.48 0.46
CA SER A 289 -26.37 -19.50 -0.42
C SER A 289 -25.30 -20.23 -1.23
N HIS A 290 -25.66 -21.38 -1.82
CA HIS A 290 -24.73 -22.14 -2.67
C HIS A 290 -24.25 -21.32 -3.87
N SER A 291 -25.14 -20.53 -4.50
CA SER A 291 -24.78 -19.67 -5.63
C SER A 291 -23.82 -18.55 -5.24
N GLU A 292 -24.02 -17.91 -4.10
CA GLU A 292 -23.09 -16.89 -3.55
C GLU A 292 -21.74 -17.52 -3.21
N MET A 293 -21.74 -18.72 -2.62
CA MET A 293 -20.51 -19.44 -2.30
C MET A 293 -19.72 -19.81 -3.56
N THR A 294 -20.41 -20.27 -4.61
CA THR A 294 -19.77 -20.57 -5.90
C THR A 294 -19.11 -19.32 -6.50
N ALA A 295 -19.79 -18.19 -6.50
CA ALA A 295 -19.22 -16.92 -6.97
C ALA A 295 -18.02 -16.47 -6.14
N LEU A 296 -18.07 -16.67 -4.82
CA LEU A 296 -16.97 -16.36 -3.90
C LEU A 296 -15.75 -17.26 -4.17
N ILE A 297 -15.95 -18.56 -4.33
CA ILE A 297 -14.89 -19.52 -4.70
C ILE A 297 -14.21 -19.12 -6.00
N GLN A 298 -15.00 -18.83 -7.06
CA GLN A 298 -14.47 -18.35 -8.33
C GLN A 298 -13.66 -17.05 -8.16
N SER A 299 -14.08 -16.17 -7.25
CA SER A 299 -13.32 -14.95 -6.94
C SER A 299 -11.99 -15.25 -6.25
N VAL A 300 -11.94 -16.17 -5.30
CA VAL A 300 -10.71 -16.60 -4.63
C VAL A 300 -9.74 -17.29 -5.59
N GLU A 301 -10.24 -18.00 -6.61
CA GLU A 301 -9.43 -18.69 -7.61
C GLU A 301 -8.74 -17.76 -8.62
N LYS A 302 -9.28 -16.55 -8.85
CA LYS A 302 -8.79 -15.63 -9.90
C LYS A 302 -7.36 -15.17 -9.73
N SER A 303 -6.86 -15.09 -8.51
CA SER A 303 -5.53 -14.56 -8.19
C SER A 303 -5.00 -15.15 -6.89
N ASP A 304 -3.73 -14.95 -6.65
CA ASP A 304 -3.13 -15.23 -5.34
C ASP A 304 -3.36 -14.03 -4.41
N TYR A 305 -4.52 -14.03 -3.76
CA TYR A 305 -4.95 -12.93 -2.90
C TYR A 305 -4.26 -12.93 -1.55
N ARG A 306 -4.17 -11.71 -0.98
CA ARG A 306 -3.82 -11.47 0.43
C ARG A 306 -5.08 -11.17 1.23
N TYR A 307 -4.96 -11.22 2.56
CA TYR A 307 -6.08 -10.91 3.46
C TYR A 307 -6.44 -9.42 3.42
N GLN A 308 -7.72 -9.10 3.49
CA GLN A 308 -8.23 -7.73 3.53
C GLN A 308 -8.20 -7.18 4.98
N CYS A 309 -7.01 -7.10 5.57
CA CYS A 309 -6.83 -6.78 7.00
C CYS A 309 -7.31 -5.37 7.40
N SER A 310 -7.42 -4.44 6.44
CA SER A 310 -7.94 -3.07 6.65
C SER A 310 -9.46 -2.97 6.57
N GLN A 311 -10.15 -4.06 6.20
CA GLN A 311 -11.60 -4.07 6.01
C GLN A 311 -12.31 -4.81 7.15
N PRO A 312 -13.53 -4.35 7.57
CA PRO A 312 -14.38 -5.15 8.45
C PRO A 312 -14.75 -6.50 7.80
N PRO A 313 -14.84 -7.58 8.60
CA PRO A 313 -14.63 -7.64 10.04
C PRO A 313 -13.19 -7.92 10.48
N LEU A 314 -12.23 -8.06 9.54
CA LEU A 314 -10.87 -8.45 9.90
C LEU A 314 -10.15 -7.37 10.71
N VAL A 315 -10.35 -6.10 10.37
CA VAL A 315 -9.75 -4.95 11.06
C VAL A 315 -10.16 -4.90 12.52
N ASP A 316 -11.43 -5.23 12.84
CA ASP A 316 -12.00 -5.15 14.17
C ASP A 316 -11.38 -6.18 15.14
N PHE A 317 -10.89 -7.31 14.59
CA PHE A 317 -10.29 -8.41 15.35
C PHE A 317 -8.81 -8.60 15.06
N CYS A 318 -8.20 -7.62 14.37
CA CYS A 318 -6.80 -7.70 13.93
C CYS A 318 -5.87 -7.61 15.15
N GLN A 319 -4.98 -8.60 15.27
CA GLN A 319 -3.90 -8.63 16.24
C GLN A 319 -2.55 -8.59 15.49
N SER A 320 -2.29 -7.49 14.77
CA SER A 320 -1.12 -7.33 13.91
C SER A 320 0.22 -7.59 14.63
N GLY A 321 0.25 -7.42 15.96
CA GLY A 321 1.42 -7.70 16.80
C GLY A 321 1.84 -9.17 16.87
N ILE A 322 0.92 -10.10 16.59
CA ILE A 322 1.15 -11.56 16.65
C ILE A 322 0.77 -12.27 15.35
N CYS A 323 0.14 -11.58 14.42
CA CYS A 323 -0.24 -12.12 13.12
C CYS A 323 1.01 -12.35 12.25
N VAL A 324 1.04 -13.49 11.55
CA VAL A 324 2.18 -13.96 10.74
C VAL A 324 1.85 -14.03 9.25
N THR A 325 0.77 -13.39 8.83
CA THR A 325 0.29 -13.40 7.44
C THR A 325 0.85 -12.26 6.62
#